data_a56fdbd4036815194d84b29d59b96db9
#
_entry.id   a56fdbd4036815194d84b29d59b96db9
#
_cell.length_a   1.000
_cell.length_b   1.000
_cell.length_c   1.000
_cell.angle_alpha   90.00
_cell.angle_beta   90.00
_cell.angle_gamma   90.00
#
_symmetry.space_group_name_H-M   'P 1'
#
loop_
_entity.id
_entity.type
_entity.pdbx_description
1 polymer ?
#
loop_
_entity_poly.entity_id
_entity_poly.type
_entity_poly.pdbx_seq_one_letter_code
_entity_poly.pdbx_strand_id
1 'polypeptide(L)'
;MVLIGIAMIFNGMDLVTGILGAIRDGEKLQSSKLRDGLFKKVGFVCCYALGVAINYAETYFELPFAKDLLPIICGYAIITEVISICENISKINPDILPDRIKALIGYKEEK
;
A
#
# COMPACT_ATOMS: atom_id res chain seq x y z
N MET A 1 4.74 1.70 16.45
CA MET A 1 3.84 0.54 16.28
C MET A 1 2.48 0.88 15.66
N VAL A 2 1.87 1.98 16.09
CA VAL A 2 0.59 2.42 15.51
C VAL A 2 0.71 2.67 14.01
N LEU A 3 1.79 3.29 13.58
CA LEU A 3 2.01 3.62 12.16
C LEU A 3 2.11 2.36 11.28
N ILE A 4 2.78 1.31 11.79
CA ILE A 4 2.84 0.01 11.10
C ILE A 4 1.44 -0.59 10.97
N GLY A 5 0.64 -0.53 12.05
CA GLY A 5 -0.74 -1.01 12.03
C GLY A 5 -1.58 -0.30 10.97
N ILE A 6 -1.45 1.02 10.86
CA ILE A 6 -2.11 1.82 9.83
C ILE A 6 -1.66 1.39 8.44
N ALA A 7 -0.35 1.24 8.23
CA ALA A 7 0.19 0.78 6.94
C ALA A 7 -0.34 -0.61 6.56
N MET A 8 -0.42 -1.53 7.53
CA MET A 8 -0.95 -2.87 7.29
C MET A 8 -2.43 -2.85 6.92
N ILE A 9 -3.22 -1.96 7.52
CA ILE A 9 -4.64 -1.78 7.14
C ILE A 9 -4.73 -1.36 5.68
N PHE A 10 -3.93 -0.39 5.23
CA PHE A 10 -3.92 0.03 3.83
C PHE A 10 -3.46 -1.10 2.90
N ASN A 11 -2.48 -1.90 3.32
CA ASN A 11 -2.07 -3.07 2.54
C ASN A 11 -3.23 -4.05 2.33
N GLY A 12 -3.99 -4.33 3.40
CA GLY A 12 -5.17 -5.21 3.33
C GLY A 12 -6.27 -4.62 2.45
N MET A 13 -6.55 -3.33 2.57
CA MET A 13 -7.54 -2.64 1.74
C MET A 13 -7.19 -2.70 0.26
N ASP A 14 -5.91 -2.52 -0.08
CA ASP A 14 -5.47 -2.62 -1.47
C ASP A 14 -5.72 -4.02 -2.03
N LEU A 15 -5.43 -5.05 -1.25
CA LEU A 15 -5.68 -6.44 -1.67
C LEU A 15 -7.16 -6.68 -1.91
N VAL A 16 -8.02 -6.30 -0.96
CA VAL A 16 -9.47 -6.50 -1.05
C VAL A 16 -10.06 -5.72 -2.23
N THR A 17 -9.73 -4.43 -2.36
CA THR A 17 -10.25 -3.61 -3.45
C THR A 17 -9.72 -4.06 -4.81
N GLY A 18 -8.50 -4.57 -4.86
CA GLY A 18 -7.93 -5.13 -6.08
C GLY A 18 -8.70 -6.35 -6.56
N ILE A 19 -9.06 -7.25 -5.64
CA ILE A 19 -9.86 -8.43 -5.96
C ILE A 19 -11.26 -8.02 -6.43
N LEU A 20 -11.90 -7.10 -5.72
CA LEU A 20 -13.25 -6.61 -6.09
C LEU A 20 -13.24 -5.91 -7.44
N GLY A 21 -12.23 -5.11 -7.73
CA GLY A 21 -12.08 -4.42 -9.02
C GLY A 21 -11.91 -5.40 -10.17
N ALA A 22 -11.12 -6.45 -9.99
CA ALA A 22 -10.93 -7.49 -10.99
C ALA A 22 -12.23 -8.24 -11.28
N ILE A 23 -12.98 -8.57 -10.23
CA ILE A 23 -14.28 -9.25 -10.36
C ILE A 23 -15.27 -8.35 -11.11
N ARG A 24 -15.32 -7.07 -10.76
CA ARG A 24 -16.26 -6.11 -11.37
C ARG A 24 -16.00 -5.93 -12.86
N ASP A 25 -14.72 -5.89 -13.26
CA ASP A 25 -14.33 -5.74 -14.66
C ASP A 25 -14.44 -7.05 -15.47
N GLY A 26 -14.83 -8.15 -14.82
CA GLY A 26 -14.92 -9.44 -15.47
C GLY A 26 -13.56 -10.07 -15.76
N GLU A 27 -12.50 -9.53 -15.19
CA GLU A 27 -11.17 -10.11 -15.33
C GLU A 27 -11.08 -11.40 -14.51
N LYS A 28 -10.48 -12.42 -15.11
CA LYS A 28 -10.15 -13.62 -14.34
C LYS A 28 -9.05 -13.27 -13.35
N LEU A 29 -9.24 -13.64 -12.08
CA LEU A 29 -8.19 -13.55 -11.08
C LEU A 29 -7.05 -14.46 -11.50
N GLN A 30 -6.00 -13.85 -12.05
CA GLN A 30 -4.80 -14.59 -12.45
C GLN A 30 -3.94 -14.85 -11.22
N SER A 31 -3.55 -16.10 -11.01
CA SER A 31 -2.70 -16.51 -9.90
C SER A 31 -1.38 -15.71 -9.88
N SER A 32 -0.83 -15.40 -11.06
CA SER A 32 0.41 -14.63 -11.16
C SER A 32 0.26 -13.21 -10.63
N LYS A 33 -0.83 -12.51 -10.98
CA LYS A 33 -1.08 -11.14 -10.48
C LYS A 33 -1.30 -11.13 -8.97
N LEU A 34 -2.07 -12.09 -8.46
CA LEU A 34 -2.32 -12.22 -7.03
C LEU A 34 -1.02 -12.50 -6.29
N ARG A 35 -0.20 -13.41 -6.82
CA ARG A 35 1.10 -13.75 -6.25
C ARG A 35 2.03 -12.54 -6.21
N ASP A 36 2.13 -11.78 -7.30
CA ASP A 36 2.99 -10.59 -7.38
C ASP A 36 2.54 -9.53 -6.36
N GLY A 37 1.23 -9.33 -6.21
CA GLY A 37 0.68 -8.43 -5.21
C GLY A 37 1.00 -8.87 -3.79
N LEU A 38 0.93 -10.17 -3.52
CA LEU A 38 1.29 -10.74 -2.21
C LEU A 38 2.79 -10.59 -1.92
N PHE A 39 3.65 -10.82 -2.90
CA PHE A 39 5.10 -10.61 -2.74
C PHE A 39 5.43 -9.15 -2.45
N LYS A 40 4.77 -8.22 -3.12
CA LYS A 40 4.92 -6.79 -2.83
C LYS A 40 4.58 -6.49 -1.36
N LYS A 41 3.48 -7.06 -0.85
CA LYS A 41 3.03 -6.86 0.53
C LYS A 41 3.96 -7.53 1.53
N VAL A 42 4.48 -8.71 1.20
CA VAL A 42 5.50 -9.39 2.00
C VAL A 42 6.76 -8.51 2.08
N GLY A 43 7.14 -7.87 0.98
CA GLY A 43 8.24 -6.90 0.96
C GLY A 43 8.02 -5.75 1.94
N PHE A 44 6.82 -5.18 1.96
CA PHE A 44 6.49 -4.13 2.94
C PHE A 44 6.55 -4.64 4.38
N VAL A 45 6.04 -5.84 4.66
CA VAL A 45 6.11 -6.44 6.00
C VAL A 45 7.57 -6.63 6.42
N CYS A 46 8.42 -7.08 5.52
CA CYS A 46 9.87 -7.19 5.78
C CYS A 46 10.48 -5.83 6.12
N CYS A 47 10.08 -4.78 5.41
CA CYS A 47 10.53 -3.42 5.70
C CYS A 47 10.06 -2.94 7.08
N TYR A 48 8.82 -3.25 7.46
CA TYR A 48 8.31 -2.91 8.80
C TYR A 48 9.11 -3.64 9.88
N ALA A 49 9.37 -4.92 9.68
CA ALA A 49 10.18 -5.70 10.62
C ALA A 49 11.59 -5.14 10.74
N LEU A 50 12.19 -4.73 9.62
CA LEU A 50 13.50 -4.09 9.62
C LEU A 50 13.48 -2.79 10.42
N GLY A 51 12.46 -1.96 10.22
CA GLY A 51 12.31 -0.70 10.94
C GLY A 51 12.18 -0.91 12.45
N VAL A 52 11.37 -1.90 12.87
CA VAL A 52 11.22 -2.25 14.28
C VAL A 52 12.54 -2.76 14.85
N ALA A 53 13.24 -3.63 14.12
CA ALA A 53 14.52 -4.16 14.55
C ALA A 53 15.55 -3.05 14.74
N ILE A 54 15.61 -2.10 13.83
CA ILE A 54 16.53 -0.95 13.92
C ILE A 54 16.18 -0.07 15.13
N ASN A 55 14.90 0.22 15.35
CA ASN A 55 14.46 0.99 16.51
C ASN A 55 14.86 0.30 17.82
N TYR A 56 14.72 -1.02 17.86
CA TYR A 56 15.12 -1.80 19.03
C TYR A 56 16.64 -1.78 19.24
N ALA A 57 17.40 -1.92 18.16
CA ALA A 57 18.87 -1.86 18.20
C ALA A 57 19.37 -0.51 18.70
N GLU A 58 18.65 0.58 18.39
CA GLU A 58 19.00 1.93 18.83
C GLU A 58 19.02 2.09 20.34
N THR A 59 18.33 1.24 21.09
CA THR A 59 18.38 1.25 22.54
C THR A 59 19.77 0.84 23.08
N TYR A 60 20.57 0.17 22.26
CA TYR A 60 21.89 -0.33 22.64
C TYR A 60 23.04 0.48 22.06
N PHE A 61 22.86 1.12 20.92
CA PHE A 61 23.85 1.99 20.28
C PHE A 61 23.17 2.98 19.33
N GLU A 62 23.85 4.09 19.07
CA GLU A 62 23.28 5.13 18.21
C GLU A 62 23.34 4.75 16.75
N LEU A 63 22.17 4.89 16.09
CA LEU A 63 22.04 4.77 14.63
C LEU A 63 21.50 6.10 14.12
N PRO A 64 22.26 6.85 13.29
CA PRO A 64 21.86 8.21 12.91
C PRO A 64 20.57 8.31 12.11
N PHE A 65 20.18 7.24 11.42
CA PHE A 65 18.96 7.21 10.59
C PHE A 65 17.77 6.53 11.25
N ALA A 66 17.92 5.98 12.45
CA ALA A 66 16.91 5.11 13.06
C ALA A 66 15.59 5.83 13.33
N LYS A 67 15.63 7.09 13.73
CA LYS A 67 14.43 7.88 14.06
C LYS A 67 13.55 8.14 12.85
N ASP A 68 14.16 8.25 11.67
CA ASP A 68 13.48 8.67 10.45
C ASP A 68 13.08 7.49 9.57
N LEU A 69 13.73 6.33 9.74
CA LEU A 69 13.57 5.19 8.84
C LEU A 69 12.14 4.64 8.84
N LEU A 70 11.58 4.35 10.02
CA LEU A 70 10.26 3.74 10.12
C LEU A 70 9.14 4.67 9.60
N PRO A 71 9.10 5.97 9.96
CA PRO A 71 8.14 6.89 9.36
C PRO A 71 8.25 6.99 7.84
N ILE A 72 9.46 6.98 7.28
CA ILE A 72 9.67 7.03 5.84
C ILE A 72 9.14 5.77 5.17
N ILE A 73 9.47 4.59 5.70
CA ILE A 73 8.99 3.31 5.17
C ILE A 73 7.46 3.26 5.21
N CYS A 74 6.86 3.54 6.35
CA CYS A 74 5.41 3.49 6.52
C CYS A 74 4.70 4.55 5.67
N GLY A 75 5.25 5.76 5.60
CA GLY A 75 4.72 6.84 4.78
C GLY A 75 4.71 6.47 3.31
N TYR A 76 5.81 5.90 2.81
CA TYR A 76 5.90 5.43 1.42
C TYR A 76 4.88 4.33 1.15
N ALA A 77 4.77 3.34 2.05
CA ALA A 77 3.81 2.26 1.91
C ALA A 77 2.38 2.78 1.89
N ILE A 78 2.03 3.68 2.80
CA ILE A 78 0.69 4.26 2.88
C ILE A 78 0.35 5.02 1.61
N ILE A 79 1.23 5.89 1.13
CA ILE A 79 1.01 6.67 -0.10
C ILE A 79 0.84 5.73 -1.29
N THR A 80 1.70 4.74 -1.43
CA THR A 80 1.63 3.76 -2.52
C THR A 80 0.29 3.02 -2.49
N GLU A 81 -0.13 2.57 -1.32
CA GLU A 81 -1.38 1.81 -1.17
C GLU A 81 -2.61 2.70 -1.36
N VAL A 82 -2.59 3.96 -0.92
CA VAL A 82 -3.69 4.90 -1.15
C VAL A 82 -3.92 5.09 -2.65
N ILE A 83 -2.86 5.29 -3.42
CA ILE A 83 -2.97 5.43 -4.87
C ILE A 83 -3.57 4.16 -5.49
N SER A 84 -3.06 2.99 -5.11
CA SER A 84 -3.56 1.71 -5.60
C SER A 84 -5.02 1.48 -5.23
N ILE A 85 -5.40 1.79 -3.99
CA ILE A 85 -6.78 1.65 -3.51
C ILE A 85 -7.72 2.56 -4.32
N CYS A 86 -7.33 3.81 -4.57
CA CYS A 86 -8.12 4.74 -5.36
C CYS A 86 -8.30 4.24 -6.80
N GLU A 87 -7.25 3.68 -7.40
CA GLU A 87 -7.34 3.06 -8.73
C GLU A 87 -8.32 1.88 -8.71
N ASN A 88 -8.24 1.03 -7.69
CA ASN A 88 -9.13 -0.13 -7.55
C ASN A 88 -10.58 0.30 -7.36
N ILE A 89 -10.83 1.33 -6.55
CA ILE A 89 -12.18 1.89 -6.34
C ILE A 89 -12.73 2.43 -7.65
N SER A 90 -11.90 3.09 -8.45
CA SER A 90 -12.30 3.59 -9.78
C SER A 90 -12.70 2.46 -10.72
N LYS A 91 -12.09 1.29 -10.61
CA LYS A 91 -12.49 0.10 -11.38
C LYS A 91 -13.84 -0.45 -10.92
N ILE A 92 -14.10 -0.40 -9.61
CA ILE A 92 -15.38 -0.86 -9.04
C ILE A 92 -16.50 0.08 -9.46
N ASN A 93 -16.29 1.39 -9.33
CA ASN A 93 -17.26 2.41 -9.71
C ASN A 93 -16.53 3.70 -10.13
N PRO A 94 -16.40 3.96 -11.45
CA PRO A 94 -15.65 5.13 -11.94
C PRO A 94 -16.19 6.47 -11.46
N ASP A 95 -17.47 6.54 -11.09
CA ASP A 95 -18.14 7.79 -10.71
C ASP A 95 -18.00 8.12 -9.22
N ILE A 96 -17.50 7.21 -8.41
CA ILE A 96 -17.37 7.41 -6.96
C ILE A 96 -16.32 8.46 -6.61
N LEU A 97 -15.19 8.47 -7.33
CA LEU A 97 -14.11 9.40 -7.02
C LEU A 97 -14.31 10.74 -7.71
N PRO A 98 -14.33 11.85 -6.95
CA PRO A 98 -14.35 13.18 -7.54
C PRO A 98 -13.12 13.42 -8.42
N ASP A 99 -13.29 14.25 -9.46
CA ASP A 99 -12.22 14.59 -10.39
C ASP A 99 -10.98 15.17 -9.68
N ARG A 100 -11.21 15.93 -8.61
CA ARG A 100 -10.13 16.48 -7.79
C ARG A 100 -9.22 15.40 -7.20
N ILE A 101 -9.82 14.32 -6.70
CA ILE A 101 -9.05 13.21 -6.12
C ILE A 101 -8.31 12.47 -7.22
N LYS A 102 -8.96 12.24 -8.37
CA LYS A 102 -8.32 11.62 -9.54
C LYS A 102 -7.09 12.43 -9.99
N ALA A 103 -7.21 13.73 -10.01
CA ALA A 103 -6.11 14.63 -10.38
C ALA A 103 -4.95 14.56 -9.38
N LEU A 104 -5.25 14.50 -8.07
CA LEU A 104 -4.25 14.44 -7.01
C LEU A 104 -3.41 13.16 -7.06
N ILE A 105 -4.03 12.04 -7.40
CA ILE A 105 -3.34 10.74 -7.46
C ILE A 105 -2.75 10.44 -8.84
N GLY A 106 -2.94 11.35 -9.81
CA GLY A 106 -2.45 11.15 -11.17
C GLY A 106 -3.21 10.10 -11.95
N TYR A 107 -4.46 9.80 -11.55
CA TYR A 107 -5.29 8.81 -12.22
C TYR A 107 -5.62 9.25 -13.65
N LYS A 108 -5.37 8.37 -14.62
CA LYS A 108 -5.76 8.58 -16.01
C LYS A 108 -6.77 7.52 -16.39
N GLU A 109 -7.94 7.97 -16.86
CA GLU A 109 -8.89 7.04 -17.43
C GLU A 109 -8.31 6.45 -18.72
N GLU A 110 -8.16 5.13 -18.74
CA GLU A 110 -7.89 4.41 -19.97
C GLU A 110 -9.24 4.20 -20.69
N LYS A 111 -9.35 4.82 -21.83
CA LYS A 111 -10.49 4.57 -22.70
C LYS A 111 -10.23 3.39 -23.60
#